data_f5a66a50b004ae603c40f2a170330119
#
_entry.id   f5a66a50b004ae603c40f2a170330119
#
_cell.length_a   1.000
_cell.length_b   1.000
_cell.length_c   1.000
_cell.angle_alpha   90.00
_cell.angle_beta   90.00
_cell.angle_gamma   90.00
#
_symmetry.space_group_name_H-M   'P 1'
#
loop_
_entity.id
_entity.type
_entity.pdbx_description
1 polymer ?
#
loop_
_entity_poly.entity_id
_entity_poly.type
_entity_poly.pdbx_seq_one_letter_code
_entity_poly.pdbx_strand_id
1 'polypeptide(L)'
;VRSDTARNIYRIEAEIFVDSTGDSRLAMEAGAEVMSGRDGSKKFGESLADYDEIGTRQGSTLMITMRKHDKPVPFTAPSWAKKMTPELMKFRDISGDGLYYGYWWVELGGVYDAIRDNEMLRFELLAIVMGVWDYMKNSGKYEGVENIALETIGMVPGRRDTYRVVGEKILTQHDIEGKWRDFDDSIAVGGWTLDDHPAKGFYASDKRPCRQEWKTNFYNIPFSATYARDFDNLFMAGRNISCSHVAFCSTRVMSTCAAVGQAVGTAAAICVGERVTPAALRANPKLLKRLQQELLRNDQTIIGIRNEDPADLARAAKASASASAWGTSPENVLTGVTLDGPKENKNKWVAEASGKPWLRLDWASPKKISQIRLTFEPGWTPLSQSGSNYLLSSMVRAPQPKLVRDYDIVGILEDGSERKLAEVRGNYQKLRAHKFAPATVKGVRFDFLATNGDKMVYVKEIRAEA
;
A
#
# COMPACT_ATOMS: atom_id res chain seq x y z
N VAL A 1 -5.90 -3.65 -27.68
CA VAL A 1 -5.17 -2.47 -27.16
C VAL A 1 -3.99 -2.15 -28.06
N ARG A 2 -3.82 -0.89 -28.38
CA ARG A 2 -2.68 -0.38 -29.15
C ARG A 2 -1.80 0.46 -28.22
N SER A 3 -0.51 0.22 -28.25
CA SER A 3 0.48 1.06 -27.56
C SER A 3 1.40 1.69 -28.59
N ASP A 4 1.51 3.01 -28.55
CA ASP A 4 2.39 3.77 -29.43
C ASP A 4 3.61 4.21 -28.62
N THR A 5 4.78 3.87 -29.14
CA THR A 5 6.05 4.43 -28.70
C THR A 5 6.66 5.22 -29.85
N ALA A 6 7.74 5.95 -29.60
CA ALA A 6 8.40 6.75 -30.64
C ALA A 6 8.81 5.94 -31.89
N ARG A 7 8.87 4.61 -31.83
CA ARG A 7 9.35 3.74 -32.90
C ARG A 7 8.45 2.56 -33.20
N ASN A 8 7.64 2.10 -32.26
CA ASN A 8 6.90 0.84 -32.37
C ASN A 8 5.42 1.04 -32.02
N ILE A 9 4.57 0.35 -32.76
CA ILE A 9 3.14 0.21 -32.49
C ILE A 9 2.90 -1.24 -32.12
N TYR A 10 2.33 -1.49 -30.94
CA TYR A 10 2.00 -2.83 -30.47
C TYR A 10 0.49 -3.01 -30.46
N ARG A 11 0.03 -4.12 -31.03
CA ARG A 11 -1.34 -4.62 -30.85
C ARG A 11 -1.29 -5.72 -29.81
N ILE A 12 -2.03 -5.55 -28.72
CA ILE A 12 -2.10 -6.52 -27.62
C ILE A 12 -3.52 -7.07 -27.57
N GLU A 13 -3.65 -8.39 -27.66
CA GLU A 13 -4.90 -9.13 -27.50
C GLU A 13 -4.83 -9.92 -26.20
N ALA A 14 -5.86 -9.84 -25.36
CA ALA A 14 -5.96 -10.51 -24.08
C ALA A 14 -7.42 -10.78 -23.73
N GLU A 15 -7.69 -11.80 -22.94
CA GLU A 15 -9.03 -12.09 -22.42
C GLU A 15 -9.43 -11.08 -21.35
N ILE A 16 -8.50 -10.65 -20.52
CA ILE A 16 -8.71 -9.66 -19.44
C ILE A 16 -7.69 -8.53 -19.59
N PHE A 17 -8.13 -7.32 -19.38
CA PHE A 17 -7.30 -6.11 -19.30
C PHE A 17 -7.35 -5.52 -17.90
N VAL A 18 -6.22 -4.96 -17.45
CA VAL A 18 -6.13 -4.23 -16.18
C VAL A 18 -5.61 -2.83 -16.45
N ASP A 19 -6.42 -1.81 -16.18
CA ASP A 19 -6.00 -0.41 -16.22
C ASP A 19 -5.28 -0.04 -14.92
N SER A 20 -3.95 -0.07 -14.95
CA SER A 20 -3.06 0.38 -13.87
C SER A 20 -2.39 1.72 -14.18
N THR A 21 -2.89 2.47 -15.15
CA THR A 21 -2.30 3.75 -15.57
C THR A 21 -2.43 4.84 -14.51
N GLY A 22 -3.35 4.67 -13.56
CA GLY A 22 -3.71 5.63 -12.54
C GLY A 22 -4.50 6.83 -13.06
N ASP A 23 -4.49 7.05 -14.37
CA ASP A 23 -5.20 8.12 -15.07
C ASP A 23 -6.42 7.58 -15.87
N SER A 24 -6.77 6.30 -15.68
CA SER A 24 -7.84 5.61 -16.43
C SER A 24 -7.65 5.66 -17.96
N ARG A 25 -6.41 5.69 -18.42
CA ARG A 25 -6.12 5.92 -19.83
C ARG A 25 -6.67 4.81 -20.71
N LEU A 26 -6.47 3.55 -20.32
CA LEU A 26 -6.99 2.41 -21.07
C LEU A 26 -8.53 2.40 -21.08
N ALA A 27 -9.14 2.64 -19.93
CA ALA A 27 -10.58 2.66 -19.77
C ALA A 27 -11.21 3.77 -20.62
N MET A 28 -10.66 4.98 -20.61
CA MET A 28 -11.13 6.11 -21.42
C MET A 28 -11.01 5.85 -22.92
N GLU A 29 -9.91 5.29 -23.39
CA GLU A 29 -9.72 4.92 -24.80
C GLU A 29 -10.65 3.78 -25.23
N ALA A 30 -11.04 2.92 -24.31
CA ALA A 30 -12.05 1.89 -24.55
C ALA A 30 -13.48 2.44 -24.57
N GLY A 31 -13.71 3.64 -24.04
CA GLY A 31 -15.04 4.25 -23.92
C GLY A 31 -15.78 3.90 -22.64
N ALA A 32 -15.07 3.42 -21.60
CA ALA A 32 -15.67 3.13 -20.30
C ALA A 32 -16.15 4.40 -19.60
N GLU A 33 -17.21 4.27 -18.80
CA GLU A 33 -17.73 5.37 -18.02
C GLU A 33 -16.74 5.80 -16.93
N VAL A 34 -16.46 7.10 -16.86
CA VAL A 34 -15.52 7.68 -15.90
C VAL A 34 -16.11 8.86 -15.13
N MET A 35 -15.62 9.06 -13.94
CA MET A 35 -15.84 10.25 -13.11
C MET A 35 -14.55 11.06 -13.02
N SER A 36 -14.65 12.37 -12.83
CA SER A 36 -13.50 13.26 -12.71
C SER A 36 -13.77 14.39 -11.74
N GLY A 37 -12.74 14.76 -10.97
CA GLY A 37 -12.78 15.89 -10.08
C GLY A 37 -13.71 15.72 -8.87
N ARG A 38 -13.94 16.82 -8.17
CA ARG A 38 -14.76 16.89 -6.97
C ARG A 38 -16.23 16.73 -7.28
N ASP A 39 -16.87 15.84 -6.57
CA ASP A 39 -18.30 15.63 -6.60
C ASP A 39 -18.99 16.62 -5.65
N GLY A 40 -20.13 17.19 -6.04
CA GLY A 40 -20.94 17.99 -5.12
C GLY A 40 -21.56 17.10 -4.03
N SER A 41 -21.72 17.61 -2.80
CA SER A 41 -22.19 16.80 -1.66
C SER A 41 -23.56 16.17 -1.89
N LYS A 42 -24.41 16.78 -2.71
CA LYS A 42 -25.74 16.22 -3.08
C LYS A 42 -25.66 14.91 -3.85
N LYS A 43 -24.54 14.66 -4.56
CA LYS A 43 -24.40 13.46 -5.39
C LYS A 43 -24.30 12.18 -4.57
N PHE A 44 -23.54 12.23 -3.46
CA PHE A 44 -23.31 11.08 -2.58
C PHE A 44 -23.68 11.35 -1.11
N GLY A 45 -24.18 12.53 -0.78
CA GLY A 45 -24.51 12.91 0.61
C GLY A 45 -23.28 13.11 1.49
N GLU A 46 -22.12 13.40 0.91
CA GLU A 46 -20.84 13.49 1.61
C GLU A 46 -20.67 14.83 2.30
N SER A 47 -20.38 14.81 3.61
CA SER A 47 -20.22 16.03 4.42
C SER A 47 -18.91 16.78 4.15
N LEU A 48 -17.91 16.11 3.59
CA LEU A 48 -16.59 16.69 3.28
C LEU A 48 -16.47 17.13 1.82
N ALA A 49 -17.48 16.91 1.00
CA ALA A 49 -17.49 17.37 -0.38
C ALA A 49 -17.55 18.90 -0.43
N ASP A 50 -16.61 19.52 -1.12
CA ASP A 50 -16.50 20.97 -1.23
C ASP A 50 -17.38 21.47 -2.39
N TYR A 51 -18.38 22.31 -2.06
CA TYR A 51 -19.34 22.80 -3.05
C TYR A 51 -18.76 23.85 -3.99
N ASP A 52 -17.83 24.67 -3.51
CA ASP A 52 -17.30 25.79 -4.27
C ASP A 52 -16.27 25.37 -5.30
N GLU A 53 -15.81 24.10 -5.23
CA GLU A 53 -14.76 23.57 -6.06
C GLU A 53 -15.20 22.37 -6.92
N ILE A 54 -16.52 22.21 -7.18
CA ILE A 54 -17.07 21.10 -7.99
C ILE A 54 -16.38 21.01 -9.35
N GLY A 55 -16.01 19.79 -9.76
CA GLY A 55 -15.33 19.49 -11.02
C GLY A 55 -13.83 19.72 -11.01
N THR A 56 -13.30 20.43 -10.01
CA THR A 56 -11.85 20.59 -9.84
C THR A 56 -11.20 19.33 -9.26
N ARG A 57 -9.87 19.24 -9.34
CA ARG A 57 -9.06 18.09 -8.93
C ARG A 57 -8.03 18.48 -7.89
N GLN A 58 -7.27 17.52 -7.42
CA GLN A 58 -6.04 17.79 -6.66
C GLN A 58 -4.87 18.03 -7.62
N GLY A 59 -3.95 18.91 -7.22
CA GLY A 59 -2.81 19.29 -8.04
C GLY A 59 -1.77 18.17 -8.19
N SER A 60 -0.90 18.36 -9.17
CA SER A 60 0.31 17.57 -9.37
C SER A 60 1.49 18.22 -8.65
N THR A 61 2.40 17.42 -8.10
CA THR A 61 3.60 17.90 -7.38
C THR A 61 4.86 17.72 -8.21
N LEU A 62 5.76 18.67 -8.13
CA LEU A 62 7.12 18.52 -8.61
C LEU A 62 8.08 18.46 -7.42
N MET A 63 8.76 17.32 -7.27
CA MET A 63 9.69 17.08 -6.15
C MET A 63 11.11 17.47 -6.52
N ILE A 64 11.87 17.88 -5.51
CA ILE A 64 13.31 18.17 -5.61
C ILE A 64 14.06 17.36 -4.57
N THR A 65 15.35 17.16 -4.78
CA THR A 65 16.26 16.67 -3.75
C THR A 65 17.37 17.68 -3.51
N MET A 66 17.88 17.70 -2.30
CA MET A 66 18.89 18.61 -1.84
C MET A 66 20.02 17.87 -1.13
N ARG A 67 21.23 18.46 -1.18
CA ARG A 67 22.40 17.91 -0.52
C ARG A 67 23.07 18.94 0.36
N LYS A 68 23.49 18.52 1.55
CA LYS A 68 24.34 19.31 2.43
C LYS A 68 25.81 19.18 2.01
N HIS A 69 26.51 20.30 1.96
CA HIS A 69 27.94 20.41 1.67
C HIS A 69 28.71 20.88 2.90
N ASP A 70 30.04 20.74 2.88
CA ASP A 70 30.93 21.15 3.99
C ASP A 70 31.17 22.67 4.01
N LYS A 71 30.83 23.38 2.94
CA LYS A 71 31.01 24.83 2.76
C LYS A 71 29.76 25.45 2.13
N PRO A 72 29.58 26.78 2.27
CA PRO A 72 28.48 27.50 1.65
C PRO A 72 28.45 27.32 0.12
N VAL A 73 27.22 27.11 -0.39
CA VAL A 73 26.92 27.03 -1.83
C VAL A 73 25.92 28.13 -2.14
N PRO A 74 26.38 29.26 -2.74
CA PRO A 74 25.48 30.35 -3.09
C PRO A 74 24.52 29.94 -4.21
N PHE A 75 23.38 30.62 -4.29
CA PHE A 75 22.38 30.39 -5.33
C PHE A 75 21.95 31.74 -5.93
N THR A 76 21.87 31.78 -7.25
CA THR A 76 21.28 32.89 -8.00
C THR A 76 20.06 32.37 -8.75
N ALA A 77 18.89 32.95 -8.46
CA ALA A 77 17.65 32.54 -9.10
C ALA A 77 17.69 32.90 -10.61
N PRO A 78 17.21 31.98 -11.47
CA PRO A 78 17.01 32.34 -12.88
C PRO A 78 15.89 33.37 -13.01
N SER A 79 15.93 34.18 -14.07
CA SER A 79 14.98 35.29 -14.29
C SER A 79 13.52 34.83 -14.37
N TRP A 80 13.28 33.57 -14.73
CA TRP A 80 11.96 32.99 -14.82
C TRP A 80 11.46 32.35 -13.49
N ALA A 81 12.29 32.38 -12.42
CA ALA A 81 11.86 31.90 -11.12
C ALA A 81 10.69 32.73 -10.57
N LYS A 82 9.72 32.06 -9.98
CA LYS A 82 8.57 32.73 -9.37
C LYS A 82 8.99 33.54 -8.15
N LYS A 83 8.67 34.83 -8.14
CA LYS A 83 8.96 35.66 -6.97
C LYS A 83 8.05 35.27 -5.80
N MET A 84 8.64 34.85 -4.69
CA MET A 84 7.92 34.48 -3.48
C MET A 84 7.62 35.71 -2.63
N THR A 85 6.40 35.74 -2.07
CA THR A 85 5.97 36.77 -1.10
C THR A 85 5.59 36.14 0.23
N PRO A 86 5.59 36.88 1.34
CA PRO A 86 5.12 36.38 2.62
C PRO A 86 3.71 35.78 2.57
N GLU A 87 2.82 36.35 1.73
CA GLU A 87 1.44 35.88 1.56
C GLU A 87 1.38 34.51 0.89
N LEU A 88 2.17 34.30 -0.19
CA LEU A 88 2.27 33.01 -0.85
C LEU A 88 2.82 31.92 0.06
N MET A 89 3.76 32.30 0.93
CA MET A 89 4.44 31.37 1.83
C MET A 89 3.78 31.21 3.19
N LYS A 90 2.65 31.91 3.47
CA LYS A 90 2.00 31.97 4.79
C LYS A 90 1.73 30.60 5.40
N PHE A 91 1.27 29.64 4.61
CA PHE A 91 0.99 28.27 5.03
C PHE A 91 1.93 27.24 4.40
N ARG A 92 3.06 27.68 3.85
CA ARG A 92 4.06 26.86 3.16
C ARG A 92 5.32 26.79 4.01
N ASP A 93 5.40 25.75 4.83
CA ASP A 93 6.51 25.57 5.75
C ASP A 93 7.75 25.05 5.02
N ILE A 94 8.88 25.73 5.20
CA ILE A 94 10.22 25.37 4.72
C ILE A 94 11.05 24.82 5.89
N SER A 95 10.46 24.23 6.89
CA SER A 95 11.20 23.63 8.01
C SER A 95 11.42 22.13 7.84
N GLY A 96 12.34 21.62 8.60
CA GLY A 96 12.53 20.19 8.80
C GLY A 96 12.94 19.46 7.54
N ASP A 97 12.21 18.51 7.19
CA ASP A 97 12.53 17.38 6.34
C ASP A 97 12.50 17.66 4.85
N GLY A 98 11.69 18.62 4.46
CA GLY A 98 11.65 19.11 3.09
C GLY A 98 12.99 19.65 2.60
N LEU A 99 13.91 19.98 3.51
CA LEU A 99 15.28 20.40 3.18
C LEU A 99 16.07 19.35 2.39
N TYR A 100 15.67 18.07 2.42
CA TYR A 100 16.41 17.00 1.71
C TYR A 100 15.63 16.36 0.57
N TYR A 101 14.28 16.41 0.61
CA TYR A 101 13.41 15.71 -0.34
C TYR A 101 12.45 16.62 -1.08
N GLY A 102 12.51 17.92 -0.83
CA GLY A 102 11.57 18.89 -1.37
C GLY A 102 10.22 18.88 -0.64
N TYR A 103 9.32 19.65 -1.19
CA TYR A 103 8.06 19.96 -0.53
C TYR A 103 6.89 19.46 -1.38
N TRP A 104 6.14 18.50 -0.86
CA TRP A 104 4.94 17.93 -1.53
C TRP A 104 3.88 19.00 -1.84
N TRP A 105 3.86 20.11 -1.10
CA TRP A 105 2.95 21.24 -1.31
C TRP A 105 3.38 22.18 -2.47
N VAL A 106 4.49 21.92 -3.12
CA VAL A 106 4.79 22.51 -4.42
C VAL A 106 3.96 21.79 -5.46
N GLU A 107 2.71 22.19 -5.53
CA GLU A 107 1.70 21.52 -6.35
C GLU A 107 0.82 22.51 -7.10
N LEU A 108 0.35 22.10 -8.26
CA LEU A 108 -0.50 22.90 -9.16
C LEU A 108 -1.31 21.98 -10.07
N GLY A 109 -2.44 22.47 -10.57
CA GLY A 109 -3.13 21.78 -11.65
C GLY A 109 -4.54 21.30 -11.35
N GLY A 110 -5.04 21.45 -10.11
CA GLY A 110 -6.38 20.99 -9.77
C GLY A 110 -7.51 21.74 -10.52
N VAL A 111 -7.24 22.96 -10.98
CA VAL A 111 -8.17 23.76 -11.81
C VAL A 111 -7.94 23.59 -13.32
N TYR A 112 -6.99 22.74 -13.70
CA TYR A 112 -6.60 22.45 -15.08
C TYR A 112 -6.84 20.98 -15.42
N ASP A 113 -6.70 20.62 -16.69
CA ASP A 113 -6.60 19.22 -17.09
C ASP A 113 -5.16 18.72 -16.91
N ALA A 114 -4.91 17.99 -15.83
CA ALA A 114 -3.58 17.51 -15.46
C ALA A 114 -2.92 16.59 -16.51
N ILE A 115 -3.68 16.08 -17.48
CA ILE A 115 -3.14 15.27 -18.59
C ILE A 115 -2.83 16.17 -19.79
N ARG A 116 -3.80 16.97 -20.25
CA ARG A 116 -3.65 17.82 -21.42
C ARG A 116 -2.69 18.97 -21.17
N ASP A 117 -2.81 19.61 -20.01
CA ASP A 117 -2.05 20.81 -19.67
C ASP A 117 -0.72 20.48 -18.93
N ASN A 118 -0.29 19.21 -18.94
CA ASN A 118 0.84 18.72 -18.17
C ASN A 118 2.16 19.49 -18.44
N GLU A 119 2.44 19.84 -19.68
CA GLU A 119 3.68 20.59 -20.02
C GLU A 119 3.62 22.02 -19.48
N MET A 120 2.51 22.71 -19.61
CA MET A 120 2.35 24.05 -19.03
C MET A 120 2.49 24.00 -17.51
N LEU A 121 1.83 23.02 -16.87
CA LEU A 121 1.93 22.81 -15.43
C LEU A 121 3.36 22.50 -14.98
N ARG A 122 4.11 21.73 -15.76
CA ARG A 122 5.51 21.41 -15.48
C ARG A 122 6.40 22.66 -15.46
N PHE A 123 6.26 23.54 -16.43
CA PHE A 123 7.03 24.77 -16.48
C PHE A 123 6.67 25.72 -15.34
N GLU A 124 5.39 25.87 -15.01
CA GLU A 124 4.97 26.70 -13.88
C GLU A 124 5.44 26.12 -12.54
N LEU A 125 5.39 24.81 -12.36
CA LEU A 125 5.93 24.12 -11.17
C LEU A 125 7.45 24.31 -11.07
N LEU A 126 8.20 24.28 -12.17
CA LEU A 126 9.62 24.58 -12.17
C LEU A 126 9.90 26.01 -11.71
N ALA A 127 9.10 26.98 -12.18
CA ALA A 127 9.21 28.38 -11.76
C ALA A 127 8.93 28.53 -10.25
N ILE A 128 7.91 27.81 -9.73
CA ILE A 128 7.60 27.79 -8.30
C ILE A 128 8.75 27.17 -7.51
N VAL A 129 9.28 26.01 -7.93
CA VAL A 129 10.42 25.34 -7.28
C VAL A 129 11.60 26.30 -7.16
N MET A 130 11.99 26.97 -8.27
CA MET A 130 13.12 27.91 -8.25
C MET A 130 12.86 29.11 -7.35
N GLY A 131 11.63 29.59 -7.29
CA GLY A 131 11.26 30.68 -6.40
C GLY A 131 11.25 30.29 -4.93
N VAL A 132 10.73 29.12 -4.60
CA VAL A 132 10.78 28.57 -3.23
C VAL A 132 12.22 28.34 -2.79
N TRP A 133 13.07 27.82 -3.68
CA TRP A 133 14.48 27.63 -3.45
C TRP A 133 15.22 28.97 -3.21
N ASP A 134 14.94 29.97 -4.03
CA ASP A 134 15.48 31.32 -3.87
C ASP A 134 15.07 31.93 -2.54
N TYR A 135 13.79 31.82 -2.19
CA TYR A 135 13.28 32.33 -0.93
C TYR A 135 13.93 31.66 0.28
N MET A 136 14.15 30.35 0.21
CA MET A 136 14.85 29.64 1.25
C MET A 136 16.31 30.09 1.39
N LYS A 137 17.03 30.22 0.28
CA LYS A 137 18.47 30.56 0.28
C LYS A 137 18.74 32.03 0.59
N ASN A 138 17.91 32.94 0.06
CA ASN A 138 18.26 34.36 -0.04
C ASN A 138 17.35 35.30 0.78
N SER A 139 16.27 34.82 1.38
CA SER A 139 15.38 35.69 2.19
C SER A 139 15.94 36.09 3.55
N GLY A 140 16.97 35.39 4.05
CA GLY A 140 17.51 35.58 5.40
C GLY A 140 16.61 35.02 6.53
N LYS A 141 15.54 34.30 6.20
CA LYS A 141 14.57 33.76 7.18
C LYS A 141 14.91 32.36 7.72
N TYR A 142 15.83 31.68 7.07
CA TYR A 142 16.17 30.28 7.36
C TYR A 142 17.63 30.14 7.69
N GLU A 143 17.93 29.54 8.84
CA GLU A 143 19.30 29.29 9.30
C GLU A 143 19.78 27.90 8.82
N GLY A 144 21.08 27.76 8.60
CA GLY A 144 21.72 26.49 8.24
C GLY A 144 21.47 26.02 6.81
N VAL A 145 20.88 26.90 5.96
CA VAL A 145 20.61 26.62 4.54
C VAL A 145 21.78 27.00 3.63
N GLU A 146 22.78 27.69 4.15
CA GLU A 146 23.92 28.20 3.38
C GLU A 146 24.67 27.06 2.69
N ASN A 147 24.83 25.96 3.40
CA ASN A 147 25.58 24.78 2.94
C ASN A 147 24.71 23.77 2.16
N ILE A 148 23.45 24.10 1.89
CA ILE A 148 22.55 23.20 1.16
C ILE A 148 22.47 23.63 -0.31
N ALA A 149 22.59 22.66 -1.21
CA ALA A 149 22.45 22.87 -2.65
C ALA A 149 21.35 21.98 -3.24
N LEU A 150 20.72 22.42 -4.33
CA LEU A 150 19.87 21.56 -5.16
C LEU A 150 20.74 20.47 -5.78
N GLU A 151 20.26 19.23 -5.70
CA GLU A 151 20.89 18.08 -6.32
C GLU A 151 20.12 17.61 -7.56
N THR A 152 18.81 17.44 -7.41
CA THR A 152 17.94 17.08 -8.54
C THR A 152 16.63 17.85 -8.50
N ILE A 153 16.03 18.01 -9.67
CA ILE A 153 14.68 18.52 -9.85
C ILE A 153 13.91 17.49 -10.66
N GLY A 154 12.76 17.08 -10.16
CA GLY A 154 11.86 16.19 -10.90
C GLY A 154 11.40 16.84 -12.20
N MET A 155 11.44 16.09 -13.30
CA MET A 155 11.06 16.61 -14.63
C MET A 155 9.63 16.24 -15.03
N VAL A 156 8.99 15.31 -14.29
CA VAL A 156 7.62 14.87 -14.55
C VAL A 156 6.78 15.14 -13.31
N PRO A 157 5.75 15.99 -13.38
CA PRO A 157 4.85 16.22 -12.26
C PRO A 157 4.14 14.93 -11.83
N GLY A 158 4.20 14.62 -10.54
CA GLY A 158 3.49 13.50 -9.96
C GLY A 158 2.01 13.81 -9.83
N ARG A 159 1.19 13.25 -10.71
CA ARG A 159 -0.28 13.47 -10.71
C ARG A 159 -0.94 12.74 -9.54
N ARG A 160 -1.85 13.43 -8.85
CA ARG A 160 -2.68 12.83 -7.79
C ARG A 160 -4.04 12.42 -8.31
N ASP A 161 -4.73 13.30 -9.02
CA ASP A 161 -6.13 13.16 -9.38
C ASP A 161 -6.36 13.43 -10.87
N THR A 162 -7.07 12.51 -11.52
CA THR A 162 -7.48 12.64 -12.92
C THR A 162 -8.88 12.04 -13.13
N TYR A 163 -8.95 10.81 -13.58
CA TYR A 163 -10.19 10.10 -13.84
C TYR A 163 -10.27 8.83 -12.99
N ARG A 164 -11.48 8.49 -12.57
CA ARG A 164 -11.84 7.25 -11.86
C ARG A 164 -12.89 6.52 -12.69
N VAL A 165 -12.69 5.24 -12.94
CA VAL A 165 -13.64 4.43 -13.71
C VAL A 165 -14.84 4.11 -12.83
N VAL A 166 -16.04 4.13 -13.42
CA VAL A 166 -17.27 3.76 -12.71
C VAL A 166 -17.37 2.23 -12.65
N GLY A 167 -17.29 1.69 -11.44
CA GLY A 167 -17.50 0.28 -11.15
C GLY A 167 -18.96 -0.02 -10.76
N GLU A 168 -19.23 -1.27 -10.44
CA GLU A 168 -20.54 -1.69 -9.92
C GLU A 168 -20.84 -1.01 -8.57
N LYS A 169 -19.82 -0.92 -7.70
CA LYS A 169 -19.88 -0.12 -6.46
C LYS A 169 -19.03 1.13 -6.62
N ILE A 170 -19.57 2.28 -6.21
CA ILE A 170 -18.80 3.51 -6.01
C ILE A 170 -18.55 3.66 -4.52
N LEU A 171 -17.28 3.60 -4.10
CA LEU A 171 -16.89 3.89 -2.72
C LEU A 171 -17.11 5.38 -2.41
N THR A 172 -17.63 5.67 -1.23
CA THR A 172 -17.93 7.03 -0.77
C THR A 172 -17.31 7.32 0.59
N GLN A 173 -17.38 8.56 1.05
CA GLN A 173 -17.01 8.95 2.40
C GLN A 173 -17.65 8.03 3.46
N HIS A 174 -18.92 7.67 3.30
CA HIS A 174 -19.65 6.83 4.24
C HIS A 174 -19.10 5.40 4.34
N ASP A 175 -18.43 4.93 3.31
CA ASP A 175 -17.84 3.58 3.27
C ASP A 175 -16.48 3.55 4.00
N ILE A 176 -15.77 4.68 4.08
CA ILE A 176 -14.41 4.78 4.64
C ILE A 176 -14.34 5.50 5.99
N GLU A 177 -15.35 6.29 6.34
CA GLU A 177 -15.54 6.88 7.67
C GLU A 177 -16.44 6.00 8.51
N GLY A 178 -16.02 5.54 9.60
CA GLY A 178 -16.88 4.86 10.54
C GLY A 178 -16.42 3.46 10.90
N LYS A 179 -17.30 2.73 11.55
CA LYS A 179 -17.08 1.35 11.92
C LYS A 179 -17.11 0.50 10.65
N TRP A 180 -16.18 -0.39 10.54
CA TRP A 180 -15.99 -1.36 9.46
C TRP A 180 -17.29 -1.71 8.75
N ARG A 181 -17.36 -1.40 7.46
CA ARG A 181 -18.40 -1.97 6.63
C ARG A 181 -17.90 -3.29 6.09
N ASP A 182 -18.59 -4.33 6.44
CA ASP A 182 -18.37 -5.66 5.88
C ASP A 182 -19.02 -5.70 4.50
N PHE A 183 -18.20 -5.52 3.48
CA PHE A 183 -18.62 -5.92 2.14
C PHE A 183 -18.38 -7.42 2.01
N ASP A 184 -19.35 -8.16 1.53
CA ASP A 184 -19.23 -9.60 1.26
C ASP A 184 -18.11 -9.88 0.23
N ASP A 185 -17.87 -8.93 -0.66
CA ASP A 185 -16.85 -8.96 -1.72
C ASP A 185 -15.57 -8.19 -1.35
N SER A 186 -15.26 -8.01 -0.08
CA SER A 186 -14.01 -7.37 0.37
C SER A 186 -12.77 -8.10 -0.13
N ILE A 187 -11.78 -7.34 -0.66
CA ILE A 187 -10.54 -7.88 -1.23
C ILE A 187 -9.25 -7.21 -0.76
N ALA A 188 -9.33 -6.01 -0.22
CA ALA A 188 -8.16 -5.24 0.21
C ALA A 188 -8.52 -4.32 1.38
N VAL A 189 -7.52 -3.73 2.02
CA VAL A 189 -7.68 -2.79 3.12
C VAL A 189 -7.04 -1.45 2.76
N GLY A 190 -7.79 -0.36 2.98
CA GLY A 190 -7.30 1.00 3.03
C GLY A 190 -7.25 1.51 4.48
N GLY A 191 -6.62 2.67 4.70
CA GLY A 191 -6.50 3.22 6.07
C GLY A 191 -5.78 4.55 6.14
N TRP A 192 -5.53 5.19 4.99
CA TRP A 192 -4.99 6.54 4.96
C TRP A 192 -6.05 7.56 5.36
N THR A 193 -5.63 8.68 5.95
CA THR A 193 -6.52 9.80 6.24
C THR A 193 -7.16 10.34 4.96
N LEU A 194 -8.27 11.07 5.10
CA LEU A 194 -8.85 11.84 3.99
C LEU A 194 -7.99 13.07 3.73
N ASP A 195 -7.04 12.92 2.82
CA ASP A 195 -6.01 13.91 2.49
C ASP A 195 -6.41 14.68 1.23
N ASP A 196 -7.17 15.75 1.43
CA ASP A 196 -7.66 16.62 0.36
C ASP A 196 -6.81 17.87 0.19
N HIS A 197 -6.40 18.15 -1.04
CA HIS A 197 -5.55 19.26 -1.42
C HIS A 197 -6.35 20.34 -2.16
N PRO A 198 -6.16 21.65 -1.85
CA PRO A 198 -6.89 22.71 -2.52
C PRO A 198 -6.64 22.70 -4.05
N ALA A 199 -7.70 22.93 -4.85
CA ALA A 199 -7.61 22.85 -6.30
C ALA A 199 -6.60 23.85 -6.92
N LYS A 200 -6.47 25.06 -6.33
CA LYS A 200 -5.47 26.04 -6.73
C LYS A 200 -4.04 25.69 -6.33
N GLY A 201 -3.84 24.60 -5.54
CA GLY A 201 -2.55 24.09 -5.11
C GLY A 201 -1.70 25.18 -4.42
N PHE A 202 -0.50 25.44 -4.92
CA PHE A 202 0.40 26.44 -4.39
C PHE A 202 -0.23 27.84 -4.29
N TYR A 203 -1.08 28.20 -5.22
CA TYR A 203 -1.74 29.52 -5.26
C TYR A 203 -2.96 29.67 -4.33
N ALA A 204 -3.33 28.63 -3.59
CA ALA A 204 -4.31 28.75 -2.50
C ALA A 204 -3.61 29.33 -1.25
N SER A 205 -3.15 30.57 -1.31
CA SER A 205 -2.37 31.21 -0.24
C SER A 205 -3.16 31.49 1.04
N ASP A 206 -4.49 31.50 0.96
CA ASP A 206 -5.44 31.62 2.05
C ASP A 206 -5.73 30.30 2.76
N LYS A 207 -5.35 29.17 2.19
CA LYS A 207 -5.62 27.81 2.70
C LYS A 207 -4.33 27.07 3.08
N ARG A 208 -4.43 26.15 4.03
CA ARG A 208 -3.37 25.16 4.28
C ARG A 208 -3.16 24.29 3.05
N PRO A 209 -1.94 23.72 2.85
CA PRO A 209 -1.64 22.89 1.66
C PRO A 209 -2.50 21.64 1.53
N CYS A 210 -3.01 21.12 2.62
CA CYS A 210 -3.97 20.02 2.62
C CYS A 210 -4.91 20.12 3.84
N ARG A 211 -6.06 19.51 3.70
CA ARG A 211 -6.98 19.20 4.78
C ARG A 211 -6.90 17.69 5.02
N GLN A 212 -6.57 17.30 6.25
CA GLN A 212 -6.49 15.89 6.64
C GLN A 212 -7.53 15.62 7.73
N GLU A 213 -8.46 14.73 7.44
CA GLU A 213 -9.45 14.27 8.39
C GLU A 213 -8.98 12.95 9.02
N TRP A 214 -8.70 12.97 10.30
CA TRP A 214 -8.15 11.84 11.06
C TRP A 214 -9.20 10.80 11.49
N LYS A 215 -10.43 10.92 11.01
CA LYS A 215 -11.55 10.05 11.38
C LYS A 215 -11.59 8.73 10.66
N THR A 216 -10.76 8.51 9.65
CA THR A 216 -10.70 7.23 8.95
C THR A 216 -10.03 6.19 9.81
N ASN A 217 -10.73 5.07 10.01
CA ASN A 217 -10.14 3.82 10.50
C ASN A 217 -9.65 3.00 9.30
N PHE A 218 -9.14 1.81 9.55
CA PHE A 218 -8.99 0.82 8.49
C PHE A 218 -10.36 0.45 7.92
N TYR A 219 -10.46 0.33 6.61
CA TYR A 219 -11.70 -0.03 5.91
C TYR A 219 -11.41 -1.02 4.79
N ASN A 220 -12.38 -1.85 4.46
CA ASN A 220 -12.28 -2.77 3.34
C ASN A 220 -12.57 -2.07 2.01
N ILE A 221 -11.90 -2.55 0.95
CA ILE A 221 -12.19 -2.18 -0.44
C ILE A 221 -12.91 -3.38 -1.07
N PRO A 222 -14.14 -3.18 -1.59
CA PRO A 222 -14.89 -4.24 -2.24
C PRO A 222 -14.38 -4.52 -3.65
N PHE A 223 -14.49 -5.76 -4.08
CA PHE A 223 -14.14 -6.19 -5.43
C PHE A 223 -14.95 -5.46 -6.50
N SER A 224 -16.23 -5.20 -6.24
CA SER A 224 -17.14 -4.48 -7.12
C SER A 224 -16.74 -3.02 -7.43
N ALA A 225 -15.79 -2.45 -6.68
CA ALA A 225 -15.19 -1.15 -6.99
C ALA A 225 -13.97 -1.23 -7.91
N THR A 226 -13.55 -2.42 -8.34
CA THR A 226 -12.28 -2.64 -9.04
C THR A 226 -12.42 -3.14 -10.48
N TYR A 227 -13.62 -3.19 -11.01
CA TYR A 227 -13.88 -3.49 -12.43
C TYR A 227 -14.94 -2.53 -13.01
N ALA A 228 -14.82 -2.24 -14.30
CA ALA A 228 -15.74 -1.37 -15.01
C ALA A 228 -17.12 -2.02 -15.11
N ARG A 229 -18.19 -1.26 -14.82
CA ARG A 229 -19.57 -1.78 -14.84
C ARG A 229 -20.13 -2.03 -16.25
N ASP A 230 -19.51 -1.41 -17.23
CA ASP A 230 -19.92 -1.40 -18.63
C ASP A 230 -19.00 -2.24 -19.54
N PHE A 231 -18.03 -2.96 -18.95
CA PHE A 231 -17.11 -3.86 -19.65
C PHE A 231 -16.97 -5.21 -18.96
N ASP A 232 -17.05 -6.27 -19.74
CA ASP A 232 -16.98 -7.64 -19.24
C ASP A 232 -15.56 -8.12 -18.90
N ASN A 233 -14.51 -7.36 -19.27
CA ASN A 233 -13.14 -7.80 -19.19
C ASN A 233 -12.14 -6.69 -18.78
N LEU A 234 -12.62 -5.62 -18.14
CA LEU A 234 -11.78 -4.49 -17.77
C LEU A 234 -11.75 -4.30 -16.24
N PHE A 235 -10.57 -4.49 -15.64
CA PHE A 235 -10.28 -4.16 -14.27
C PHE A 235 -9.57 -2.82 -14.11
N MET A 236 -9.62 -2.25 -12.91
CA MET A 236 -8.82 -1.12 -12.47
C MET A 236 -7.95 -1.53 -11.28
N ALA A 237 -6.65 -1.21 -11.36
CA ALA A 237 -5.72 -1.43 -10.27
C ALA A 237 -4.85 -0.19 -10.05
N GLY A 238 -5.20 0.60 -9.07
CA GLY A 238 -4.52 1.86 -8.79
C GLY A 238 -5.46 2.90 -8.19
N ARG A 239 -5.11 4.19 -8.31
CA ARG A 239 -5.95 5.28 -7.81
C ARG A 239 -7.23 5.50 -8.62
N ASN A 240 -7.37 4.83 -9.76
CA ASN A 240 -8.48 4.94 -10.70
C ASN A 240 -9.64 3.97 -10.41
N ILE A 241 -9.66 3.32 -9.26
CA ILE A 241 -10.81 2.51 -8.83
C ILE A 241 -12.05 3.37 -8.65
N SER A 242 -13.20 2.71 -8.61
CA SER A 242 -14.52 3.38 -8.52
C SER A 242 -14.77 3.98 -7.14
N CYS A 243 -14.63 5.29 -7.02
CA CYS A 243 -14.87 6.00 -5.77
C CYS A 243 -15.25 7.47 -6.00
N SER A 244 -15.96 8.09 -5.04
CA SER A 244 -16.14 9.54 -4.99
C SER A 244 -14.81 10.25 -4.80
N HIS A 245 -14.76 11.57 -5.03
CA HIS A 245 -13.55 12.34 -4.78
C HIS A 245 -13.12 12.31 -3.30
N VAL A 246 -14.08 12.35 -2.37
CA VAL A 246 -13.76 12.29 -0.93
C VAL A 246 -13.15 10.93 -0.58
N ALA A 247 -13.74 9.82 -1.01
CA ALA A 247 -13.16 8.50 -0.79
C ALA A 247 -11.79 8.36 -1.48
N PHE A 248 -11.63 8.92 -2.67
CA PHE A 248 -10.37 8.97 -3.40
C PHE A 248 -9.24 9.60 -2.58
N CYS A 249 -9.51 10.62 -1.77
CA CYS A 249 -8.51 11.26 -0.91
C CYS A 249 -7.82 10.28 0.06
N SER A 250 -8.45 9.14 0.37
CA SER A 250 -7.85 8.07 1.16
C SER A 250 -7.34 6.89 0.31
N THR A 251 -8.10 6.48 -0.71
CA THR A 251 -7.80 5.24 -1.46
C THR A 251 -6.61 5.36 -2.40
N ARG A 252 -6.23 6.58 -2.81
CA ARG A 252 -5.22 6.86 -3.83
C ARG A 252 -3.76 6.57 -3.43
N VAL A 253 -3.48 6.34 -2.15
CA VAL A 253 -2.10 6.17 -1.70
C VAL A 253 -1.51 4.84 -2.17
N MET A 254 -0.19 4.83 -2.42
CA MET A 254 0.50 3.71 -3.07
C MET A 254 0.31 2.37 -2.36
N SER A 255 0.33 2.34 -1.03
CA SER A 255 0.14 1.08 -0.28
C SER A 255 -1.23 0.46 -0.51
N THR A 256 -2.28 1.28 -0.49
CA THR A 256 -3.65 0.84 -0.81
C THR A 256 -3.75 0.37 -2.26
N CYS A 257 -3.17 1.14 -3.20
CA CYS A 257 -3.14 0.76 -4.61
C CYS A 257 -2.39 -0.56 -4.85
N ALA A 258 -1.31 -0.82 -4.11
CA ALA A 258 -0.57 -2.08 -4.20
C ALA A 258 -1.42 -3.27 -3.71
N ALA A 259 -2.14 -3.11 -2.59
CA ALA A 259 -3.06 -4.14 -2.10
C ALA A 259 -4.19 -4.43 -3.10
N VAL A 260 -4.78 -3.38 -3.68
CA VAL A 260 -5.78 -3.52 -4.75
C VAL A 260 -5.18 -4.22 -5.98
N GLY A 261 -3.95 -3.86 -6.37
CA GLY A 261 -3.25 -4.47 -7.50
C GLY A 261 -3.04 -5.97 -7.33
N GLN A 262 -2.64 -6.42 -6.13
CA GLN A 262 -2.53 -7.84 -5.80
C GLN A 262 -3.89 -8.55 -5.92
N ALA A 263 -4.93 -7.94 -5.38
CA ALA A 263 -6.28 -8.51 -5.43
C ALA A 263 -6.82 -8.63 -6.86
N VAL A 264 -6.68 -7.58 -7.65
CA VAL A 264 -7.10 -7.54 -9.05
C VAL A 264 -6.32 -8.54 -9.90
N GLY A 265 -5.00 -8.63 -9.72
CA GLY A 265 -4.18 -9.61 -10.44
C GLY A 265 -4.58 -11.06 -10.14
N THR A 266 -4.89 -11.35 -8.86
CA THR A 266 -5.40 -12.67 -8.45
C THR A 266 -6.78 -12.96 -9.05
N ALA A 267 -7.67 -11.96 -9.02
CA ALA A 267 -9.02 -12.07 -9.61
C ALA A 267 -8.95 -12.28 -11.13
N ALA A 268 -8.10 -11.54 -11.83
CA ALA A 268 -7.91 -11.69 -13.27
C ALA A 268 -7.44 -13.11 -13.63
N ALA A 269 -6.51 -13.69 -12.87
CA ALA A 269 -6.06 -15.05 -13.06
C ALA A 269 -7.19 -16.07 -12.84
N ILE A 270 -8.05 -15.86 -11.84
CA ILE A 270 -9.22 -16.71 -11.61
C ILE A 270 -10.23 -16.55 -12.77
N CYS A 271 -10.50 -15.33 -13.22
CA CYS A 271 -11.41 -15.08 -14.35
C CYS A 271 -10.97 -15.81 -15.61
N VAL A 272 -9.69 -15.75 -15.96
CA VAL A 272 -9.12 -16.46 -17.12
C VAL A 272 -9.23 -17.98 -16.93
N GLY A 273 -8.82 -18.48 -15.76
CA GLY A 273 -8.83 -19.91 -15.47
C GLY A 273 -10.22 -20.56 -15.47
N GLU A 274 -11.21 -19.82 -14.97
CA GLU A 274 -12.62 -20.27 -14.89
C GLU A 274 -13.46 -19.82 -16.10
N ARG A 275 -12.90 -19.01 -17.00
CA ARG A 275 -13.57 -18.42 -18.17
C ARG A 275 -14.83 -17.64 -17.79
N VAL A 276 -14.71 -16.76 -16.79
CA VAL A 276 -15.80 -15.93 -16.28
C VAL A 276 -15.43 -14.44 -16.35
N THR A 277 -16.44 -13.59 -16.44
CA THR A 277 -16.26 -12.15 -16.32
C THR A 277 -16.03 -11.72 -14.86
N PRO A 278 -15.49 -10.53 -14.59
CA PRO A 278 -15.40 -9.96 -13.24
C PRO A 278 -16.72 -9.97 -12.48
N ALA A 279 -17.81 -9.53 -13.14
CA ALA A 279 -19.14 -9.53 -12.55
C ALA A 279 -19.64 -10.95 -12.23
N ALA A 280 -19.38 -11.93 -13.10
CA ALA A 280 -19.73 -13.33 -12.85
C ALA A 280 -18.91 -13.95 -11.71
N LEU A 281 -17.62 -13.59 -11.58
CA LEU A 281 -16.83 -13.98 -10.42
C LEU A 281 -17.46 -13.45 -9.13
N ARG A 282 -17.79 -12.16 -9.08
CA ARG A 282 -18.44 -11.53 -7.92
C ARG A 282 -19.77 -12.21 -7.57
N ALA A 283 -20.58 -12.51 -8.55
CA ALA A 283 -21.88 -13.13 -8.38
C ALA A 283 -21.81 -14.62 -7.94
N ASN A 284 -20.64 -15.26 -8.05
CA ASN A 284 -20.42 -16.64 -7.65
C ASN A 284 -19.76 -16.73 -6.27
N PRO A 285 -20.50 -17.07 -5.19
CA PRO A 285 -19.95 -17.10 -3.83
C PRO A 285 -18.76 -18.06 -3.65
N LYS A 286 -18.67 -19.13 -4.44
CA LYS A 286 -17.55 -20.08 -4.37
C LYS A 286 -16.28 -19.47 -4.96
N LEU A 287 -16.39 -18.78 -6.10
CA LEU A 287 -15.25 -18.12 -6.74
C LEU A 287 -14.80 -16.90 -5.93
N LEU A 288 -15.74 -16.13 -5.40
CA LEU A 288 -15.43 -15.00 -4.52
C LEU A 288 -14.72 -15.47 -3.25
N LYS A 289 -15.20 -16.52 -2.60
CA LYS A 289 -14.52 -17.12 -1.44
C LYS A 289 -13.14 -17.63 -1.80
N ARG A 290 -12.98 -18.29 -2.96
CA ARG A 290 -11.68 -18.72 -3.45
C ARG A 290 -10.71 -17.53 -3.63
N LEU A 291 -11.17 -16.43 -4.24
CA LEU A 291 -10.38 -15.21 -4.37
C LEU A 291 -9.91 -14.71 -3.00
N GLN A 292 -10.80 -14.57 -2.04
CA GLN A 292 -10.49 -14.09 -0.69
C GLN A 292 -9.48 -15.01 0.02
N GLN A 293 -9.66 -16.35 -0.06
CA GLN A 293 -8.75 -17.31 0.57
C GLN A 293 -7.36 -17.32 -0.10
N GLU A 294 -7.30 -17.16 -1.42
CA GLU A 294 -6.03 -17.06 -2.15
C GLU A 294 -5.28 -15.76 -1.80
N LEU A 295 -6.00 -14.66 -1.59
CA LEU A 295 -5.42 -13.40 -1.11
C LEU A 295 -4.84 -13.54 0.29
N LEU A 296 -5.58 -14.13 1.23
CA LEU A 296 -5.07 -14.40 2.58
C LEU A 296 -3.86 -15.34 2.56
N ARG A 297 -3.89 -16.36 1.70
CA ARG A 297 -2.78 -17.30 1.52
C ARG A 297 -1.50 -16.61 1.04
N ASN A 298 -1.63 -15.52 0.29
CA ASN A 298 -0.53 -14.70 -0.22
C ASN A 298 -0.31 -13.41 0.60
N ASP A 299 -0.64 -13.45 1.89
CA ASP A 299 -0.34 -12.42 2.89
C ASP A 299 -1.14 -11.11 2.72
N GLN A 300 -2.23 -11.12 1.96
CA GLN A 300 -3.17 -10.03 1.96
C GLN A 300 -4.04 -10.07 3.22
N THR A 301 -4.26 -8.93 3.84
CA THR A 301 -5.22 -8.82 4.95
C THR A 301 -6.56 -8.33 4.43
N ILE A 302 -7.65 -8.94 4.87
CA ILE A 302 -9.02 -8.51 4.64
C ILE A 302 -9.73 -8.49 5.99
N ILE A 303 -10.25 -7.34 6.39
CA ILE A 303 -10.88 -7.19 7.72
C ILE A 303 -12.15 -8.03 7.77
N GLY A 304 -12.34 -8.79 8.86
CA GLY A 304 -13.50 -9.66 9.05
C GLY A 304 -13.39 -11.01 8.37
N ILE A 305 -12.39 -11.24 7.50
CA ILE A 305 -12.19 -12.53 6.83
C ILE A 305 -10.95 -13.21 7.39
N ARG A 306 -11.07 -14.51 7.67
CA ARG A 306 -9.99 -15.35 8.16
C ARG A 306 -9.69 -16.50 7.21
N ASN A 307 -8.54 -17.11 7.38
CA ASN A 307 -8.17 -18.33 6.68
C ASN A 307 -9.14 -19.46 7.01
N GLU A 308 -9.86 -19.91 6.00
CA GLU A 308 -10.76 -21.07 6.03
C GLU A 308 -10.42 -22.09 4.94
N ASP A 309 -9.23 -21.97 4.36
CA ASP A 309 -8.76 -22.86 3.29
C ASP A 309 -8.68 -24.30 3.81
N PRO A 310 -9.45 -25.24 3.23
CA PRO A 310 -9.41 -26.66 3.65
C PRO A 310 -8.07 -27.33 3.28
N ALA A 311 -7.29 -26.77 2.37
CA ALA A 311 -5.96 -27.27 2.02
C ALA A 311 -4.92 -26.96 3.10
N ASP A 312 -5.20 -26.02 4.01
CA ASP A 312 -4.35 -25.72 5.14
C ASP A 312 -4.56 -26.72 6.28
N LEU A 313 -3.73 -27.75 6.33
CA LEU A 313 -3.73 -28.81 7.32
C LEU A 313 -3.34 -28.32 8.72
N ALA A 314 -2.65 -27.17 8.84
CA ALA A 314 -2.22 -26.62 10.13
C ALA A 314 -3.44 -26.26 11.02
N ARG A 315 -4.56 -25.87 10.42
CA ARG A 315 -5.79 -25.53 11.15
C ARG A 315 -6.35 -26.65 12.04
N ALA A 316 -6.04 -27.88 11.73
CA ALA A 316 -6.46 -29.07 12.51
C ALA A 316 -5.38 -29.55 13.51
N ALA A 317 -4.26 -28.83 13.60
CA ALA A 317 -3.17 -29.15 14.51
C ALA A 317 -3.40 -28.55 15.89
N LYS A 318 -2.78 -29.15 16.91
CA LYS A 318 -2.59 -28.57 18.24
C LYS A 318 -1.23 -27.88 18.26
N ALA A 319 -1.20 -26.62 18.67
CA ALA A 319 0.04 -25.88 18.78
C ALA A 319 0.62 -25.98 20.19
N SER A 320 1.94 -25.97 20.31
CA SER A 320 2.68 -25.87 21.54
C SER A 320 3.97 -25.10 21.34
N ALA A 321 4.58 -24.58 22.39
CA ALA A 321 5.81 -23.81 22.31
C ALA A 321 6.69 -24.00 23.55
N SER A 322 7.99 -23.72 23.43
CA SER A 322 8.94 -23.72 24.56
C SER A 322 8.64 -22.63 25.59
N ALA A 323 8.17 -21.47 25.11
CA ALA A 323 7.83 -20.30 25.92
C ALA A 323 6.87 -19.40 25.16
N SER A 324 6.16 -18.53 25.86
CA SER A 324 5.31 -17.47 25.30
C SER A 324 5.45 -16.20 26.15
N ALA A 325 5.48 -15.05 25.47
CA ALA A 325 5.62 -13.74 26.11
C ALA A 325 4.36 -12.90 25.89
N TRP A 326 4.14 -11.88 26.74
CA TRP A 326 3.12 -10.85 26.63
C TRP A 326 1.68 -11.39 26.55
N GLY A 327 1.41 -12.51 27.21
CA GLY A 327 0.08 -13.13 27.20
C GLY A 327 -0.31 -13.73 25.85
N THR A 328 0.65 -13.96 24.95
CA THR A 328 0.42 -14.68 23.69
C THR A 328 0.38 -16.19 23.93
N SER A 329 -0.28 -16.91 23.03
CA SER A 329 -0.40 -18.37 23.05
C SER A 329 0.11 -18.96 21.73
N PRO A 330 0.69 -20.16 21.72
CA PRO A 330 1.08 -20.83 20.49
C PRO A 330 -0.07 -21.04 19.51
N GLU A 331 -1.30 -21.20 19.99
CA GLU A 331 -2.51 -21.32 19.17
C GLU A 331 -2.82 -20.07 18.36
N ASN A 332 -2.28 -18.91 18.74
CA ASN A 332 -2.48 -17.65 18.03
C ASN A 332 -1.99 -17.70 16.57
N VAL A 333 -1.06 -18.59 16.23
CA VAL A 333 -0.60 -18.78 14.84
C VAL A 333 -1.58 -19.55 13.95
N LEU A 334 -2.68 -20.06 14.54
CA LEU A 334 -3.72 -20.86 13.87
C LEU A 334 -5.07 -20.13 13.79
N THR A 335 -5.14 -18.86 14.23
CA THR A 335 -6.39 -18.08 14.20
C THR A 335 -6.89 -17.80 12.79
N GLY A 336 -6.00 -17.84 11.80
CA GLY A 336 -6.30 -17.51 10.41
C GLY A 336 -6.43 -16.01 10.16
N VAL A 337 -6.02 -15.17 11.11
CA VAL A 337 -6.00 -13.72 11.02
C VAL A 337 -4.57 -13.23 11.25
N THR A 338 -4.05 -12.41 10.33
CA THR A 338 -2.68 -11.86 10.44
C THR A 338 -2.64 -10.40 10.88
N LEU A 339 -3.80 -9.76 11.08
CA LEU A 339 -3.93 -8.40 11.58
C LEU A 339 -4.29 -8.39 13.06
N ASP A 340 -3.50 -7.68 13.85
CA ASP A 340 -3.88 -7.31 15.21
C ASP A 340 -4.30 -5.84 15.26
N GLY A 341 -5.29 -5.52 16.09
CA GLY A 341 -5.60 -4.14 16.46
C GLY A 341 -4.45 -3.48 17.24
N PRO A 342 -4.47 -2.17 17.41
CA PRO A 342 -3.49 -1.46 18.23
C PRO A 342 -3.44 -2.05 19.64
N LYS A 343 -2.24 -2.46 20.09
CA LYS A 343 -2.00 -3.07 21.41
C LYS A 343 -2.61 -4.48 21.60
N GLU A 344 -3.09 -5.14 20.55
CA GLU A 344 -3.55 -6.52 20.60
C GLU A 344 -2.45 -7.49 20.18
N ASN A 345 -2.47 -8.69 20.76
CA ASN A 345 -1.54 -9.78 20.46
C ASN A 345 -2.29 -11.11 20.27
N LYS A 346 -3.52 -11.06 19.77
CA LYS A 346 -4.41 -12.22 19.63
C LYS A 346 -4.07 -13.12 18.44
N ASN A 347 -3.41 -12.53 17.42
CA ASN A 347 -3.15 -13.19 16.15
C ASN A 347 -1.63 -13.30 15.87
N LYS A 348 -0.86 -13.51 16.91
CA LYS A 348 0.56 -13.82 16.83
C LYS A 348 1.04 -14.52 18.09
N TRP A 349 2.06 -15.33 17.95
CA TRP A 349 2.86 -15.84 19.05
C TRP A 349 4.17 -15.04 19.17
N VAL A 350 4.60 -14.84 20.42
CA VAL A 350 5.81 -14.08 20.74
C VAL A 350 6.63 -14.82 21.78
N ALA A 351 7.96 -14.85 21.60
CA ALA A 351 8.90 -15.39 22.60
C ALA A 351 10.25 -14.67 22.54
N GLU A 352 11.06 -14.77 23.60
CA GLU A 352 12.40 -14.21 23.64
C GLU A 352 13.36 -14.97 22.73
N ALA A 353 14.07 -14.25 21.84
CA ALA A 353 14.98 -14.85 20.87
C ALA A 353 16.23 -15.47 21.51
N SER A 354 16.70 -14.94 22.66
CA SER A 354 17.88 -15.43 23.39
C SER A 354 17.76 -16.89 23.84
N GLY A 355 16.52 -17.34 24.12
CA GLY A 355 16.22 -18.71 24.51
C GLY A 355 16.16 -19.71 23.35
N LYS A 356 16.39 -19.26 22.09
CA LYS A 356 16.20 -20.09 20.89
C LYS A 356 14.85 -20.84 20.94
N PRO A 357 13.74 -20.08 20.99
CA PRO A 357 12.44 -20.67 21.22
C PRO A 357 11.99 -21.53 20.04
N TRP A 358 11.11 -22.48 20.33
CA TRP A 358 10.47 -23.29 19.30
C TRP A 358 8.94 -23.23 19.38
N LEU A 359 8.30 -23.39 18.24
CA LEU A 359 6.88 -23.69 18.05
C LEU A 359 6.74 -25.11 17.49
N ARG A 360 5.65 -25.80 17.82
CA ARG A 360 5.37 -27.12 17.30
C ARG A 360 3.87 -27.27 17.02
N LEU A 361 3.58 -27.88 15.89
CA LEU A 361 2.25 -28.32 15.49
C LEU A 361 2.21 -29.85 15.53
N ASP A 362 1.18 -30.43 16.21
CA ASP A 362 0.95 -31.86 16.29
C ASP A 362 -0.45 -32.19 15.77
N TRP A 363 -0.57 -33.23 14.97
CA TRP A 363 -1.84 -33.75 14.48
C TRP A 363 -2.24 -35.03 15.18
N ALA A 364 -3.56 -35.24 15.37
CA ALA A 364 -4.09 -36.46 15.94
C ALA A 364 -3.80 -37.72 15.10
N SER A 365 -3.63 -37.53 13.76
CA SER A 365 -3.21 -38.54 12.80
C SER A 365 -2.17 -37.99 11.86
N PRO A 366 -1.18 -38.78 11.42
CA PRO A 366 -0.14 -38.31 10.50
C PRO A 366 -0.71 -37.62 9.27
N LYS A 367 -0.04 -36.56 8.81
CA LYS A 367 -0.39 -35.81 7.59
C LYS A 367 0.74 -35.86 6.59
N LYS A 368 0.39 -36.06 5.32
CA LYS A 368 1.35 -35.91 4.22
C LYS A 368 1.39 -34.46 3.83
N ILE A 369 2.56 -33.82 3.97
CA ILE A 369 2.78 -32.42 3.64
C ILE A 369 3.95 -32.27 2.68
N SER A 370 3.91 -31.25 1.84
CA SER A 370 4.99 -30.90 0.91
C SER A 370 5.37 -29.42 0.95
N GLN A 371 4.60 -28.62 1.69
CA GLN A 371 4.85 -27.19 1.84
C GLN A 371 4.47 -26.68 3.23
N ILE A 372 5.31 -25.79 3.76
CA ILE A 372 5.02 -24.98 4.95
C ILE A 372 5.09 -23.50 4.55
N ARG A 373 4.15 -22.70 5.03
CA ARG A 373 4.18 -21.23 4.95
C ARG A 373 4.27 -20.63 6.34
N LEU A 374 5.13 -19.63 6.48
CA LEU A 374 5.32 -18.87 7.71
C LEU A 374 5.12 -17.40 7.43
N THR A 375 4.24 -16.75 8.20
CA THR A 375 4.07 -15.30 8.17
C THR A 375 4.64 -14.70 9.46
N PHE A 376 5.63 -13.82 9.31
CA PHE A 376 6.31 -13.14 10.40
C PHE A 376 5.78 -11.72 10.62
N GLU A 377 6.07 -11.10 11.75
CA GLU A 377 5.81 -9.69 12.01
C GLU A 377 6.97 -8.83 11.52
N PRO A 378 6.78 -7.96 10.53
CA PRO A 378 7.86 -7.10 10.06
C PRO A 378 8.12 -5.90 10.98
N GLY A 379 7.14 -5.52 11.81
CA GLY A 379 7.16 -4.27 12.56
C GLY A 379 6.78 -3.06 11.70
N TRP A 380 6.91 -1.88 12.28
CA TRP A 380 6.59 -0.59 11.67
C TRP A 380 7.80 0.33 11.63
N THR A 381 8.98 -0.20 11.39
CA THR A 381 10.13 0.66 11.19
C THR A 381 10.06 1.26 9.78
N PRO A 382 10.08 2.57 9.64
CA PRO A 382 9.96 3.21 8.33
C PRO A 382 11.08 2.75 7.39
N LEU A 383 10.70 2.29 6.19
CA LEU A 383 11.65 1.89 5.14
C LEU A 383 12.03 3.01 4.22
N SER A 384 11.35 4.05 4.22
CA SER A 384 11.46 5.17 3.36
C SER A 384 10.36 6.05 3.64
N GLN A 385 10.23 7.05 3.16
CA GLN A 385 10.20 7.53 2.02
C GLN A 385 9.75 8.82 1.82
N SER A 386 9.77 9.59 1.48
CA SER A 386 9.19 10.79 0.98
C SER A 386 8.96 11.83 2.04
N GLY A 387 9.85 12.76 2.15
CA GLY A 387 9.54 14.08 2.61
C GLY A 387 9.36 14.28 4.11
N SER A 388 9.91 13.41 4.93
CA SER A 388 9.85 13.58 6.36
C SER A 388 11.16 13.15 7.03
N ASN A 389 11.95 14.08 7.56
CA ASN A 389 13.31 13.87 8.09
C ASN A 389 13.37 13.03 9.34
N TYR A 390 12.40 13.15 10.22
CA TYR A 390 12.43 12.31 11.40
C TYR A 390 12.32 10.82 11.00
N LEU A 391 11.72 10.54 9.85
CA LEU A 391 11.67 9.21 9.27
C LEU A 391 13.02 8.77 8.72
N LEU A 392 13.84 9.69 8.19
CA LEU A 392 15.17 9.34 7.70
C LEU A 392 16.14 8.92 8.77
N SER A 393 16.16 9.60 9.89
CA SER A 393 17.02 9.27 11.03
C SER A 393 16.65 7.92 11.64
N SER A 394 15.38 7.52 11.52
CA SER A 394 14.85 6.23 12.00
C SER A 394 14.74 5.15 10.93
N MET A 395 15.09 5.47 9.68
CA MET A 395 14.97 4.52 8.56
C MET A 395 15.97 3.38 8.68
N VAL A 396 15.46 2.16 8.66
CA VAL A 396 16.28 0.95 8.59
C VAL A 396 16.61 0.64 7.13
N ARG A 397 17.90 0.78 6.77
CA ARG A 397 18.44 0.38 5.45
C ARG A 397 18.96 -1.06 5.47
N ALA A 398 18.18 -1.95 6.06
CA ALA A 398 18.48 -3.36 6.29
C ALA A 398 17.16 -4.14 6.37
N PRO A 399 17.20 -5.47 6.46
CA PRO A 399 16.02 -6.25 6.84
C PRO A 399 15.37 -5.72 8.11
N GLN A 400 14.04 -5.78 8.18
CA GLN A 400 13.31 -5.30 9.37
C GLN A 400 13.73 -6.08 10.61
N PRO A 401 14.06 -5.41 11.74
CA PRO A 401 14.61 -6.06 12.94
C PRO A 401 13.73 -7.19 13.49
N LYS A 402 12.42 -7.07 13.46
CA LYS A 402 11.48 -8.06 13.99
C LYS A 402 11.36 -9.32 13.16
N LEU A 403 11.79 -9.30 11.90
CA LEU A 403 11.73 -10.50 11.06
C LEU A 403 12.69 -11.55 11.58
N VAL A 404 12.19 -12.78 11.67
CA VAL A 404 13.03 -13.95 11.98
C VAL A 404 14.03 -14.15 10.84
N ARG A 405 15.33 -14.16 11.17
CA ARG A 405 16.42 -14.30 10.22
C ARG A 405 16.81 -15.75 9.97
N ASP A 406 17.01 -16.49 11.04
CA ASP A 406 17.52 -17.85 10.99
C ASP A 406 16.58 -18.79 11.74
N TYR A 407 16.19 -19.88 11.08
CA TYR A 407 15.32 -20.89 11.66
C TYR A 407 15.41 -22.21 10.91
N ASP A 408 15.03 -23.30 11.58
CA ASP A 408 14.92 -24.64 11.02
C ASP A 408 13.46 -25.12 11.09
N ILE A 409 13.06 -25.94 10.13
CA ILE A 409 11.76 -26.64 10.08
C ILE A 409 12.04 -28.14 10.12
N VAL A 410 11.52 -28.80 11.16
CA VAL A 410 11.78 -30.20 11.44
C VAL A 410 10.46 -30.97 11.46
N GLY A 411 10.28 -31.93 10.60
CA GLY A 411 9.18 -32.87 10.61
C GLY A 411 9.42 -33.97 11.64
N ILE A 412 8.41 -34.28 12.44
CA ILE A 412 8.40 -35.40 13.38
C ILE A 412 7.65 -36.54 12.70
N LEU A 413 8.35 -37.63 12.40
CA LEU A 413 7.78 -38.79 11.71
C LEU A 413 6.91 -39.62 12.68
N GLU A 414 6.23 -40.61 12.14
CA GLU A 414 5.30 -41.46 12.89
C GLU A 414 6.01 -42.28 13.98
N ASP A 415 7.24 -42.73 13.72
CA ASP A 415 8.12 -43.44 14.65
C ASP A 415 8.80 -42.52 15.69
N GLY A 416 8.54 -41.21 15.63
CA GLY A 416 9.12 -40.20 16.51
C GLY A 416 10.49 -39.70 16.05
N SER A 417 11.05 -40.23 14.97
CA SER A 417 12.31 -39.73 14.43
C SER A 417 12.11 -38.33 13.77
N GLU A 418 13.20 -37.57 13.68
CA GLU A 418 13.20 -36.22 13.14
C GLU A 418 13.75 -36.18 11.73
N ARG A 419 13.08 -35.43 10.85
CA ARG A 419 13.55 -35.14 9.48
C ARG A 419 13.61 -33.63 9.27
N LYS A 420 14.77 -33.08 8.92
CA LYS A 420 14.87 -31.67 8.53
C LYS A 420 14.14 -31.46 7.21
N LEU A 421 13.13 -30.58 7.22
CA LEU A 421 12.32 -30.20 6.06
C LEU A 421 12.87 -28.94 5.39
N ALA A 422 13.37 -27.99 6.17
CA ALA A 422 14.02 -26.79 5.65
C ALA A 422 15.03 -26.23 6.66
N GLU A 423 16.07 -25.59 6.15
CA GLU A 423 17.03 -24.80 6.88
C GLU A 423 17.10 -23.40 6.27
N VAL A 424 16.91 -22.36 7.08
CA VAL A 424 16.88 -20.97 6.61
C VAL A 424 17.88 -20.12 7.35
N ARG A 425 18.70 -19.42 6.60
CA ARG A 425 19.68 -18.46 7.12
C ARG A 425 19.56 -17.17 6.31
N GLY A 426 19.56 -16.03 7.00
CA GLY A 426 19.52 -14.70 6.37
C GLY A 426 18.15 -14.34 5.77
N ASN A 427 17.04 -14.79 6.35
CA ASN A 427 15.71 -14.38 5.89
C ASN A 427 15.46 -12.88 6.14
N TYR A 428 14.83 -12.21 5.18
CA TYR A 428 14.41 -10.81 5.22
C TYR A 428 12.95 -10.61 4.79
N GLN A 429 12.21 -11.68 4.54
CA GLN A 429 10.84 -11.63 4.03
C GLN A 429 9.82 -11.90 5.14
N LYS A 430 8.67 -11.24 5.06
CA LYS A 430 7.53 -11.43 5.95
C LYS A 430 6.86 -12.79 5.73
N LEU A 431 6.53 -13.12 4.49
CA LEU A 431 5.97 -14.42 4.10
C LEU A 431 7.05 -15.31 3.49
N ARG A 432 7.15 -16.53 4.02
CA ARG A 432 8.04 -17.56 3.48
C ARG A 432 7.27 -18.83 3.17
N ALA A 433 7.43 -19.35 1.95
CA ALA A 433 6.92 -20.64 1.54
C ALA A 433 8.09 -21.61 1.32
N HIS A 434 8.07 -22.73 2.02
CA HIS A 434 9.08 -23.78 1.96
C HIS A 434 8.50 -25.02 1.31
N LYS A 435 8.93 -25.32 0.11
CA LYS A 435 8.58 -26.56 -0.60
C LYS A 435 9.66 -27.60 -0.36
N PHE A 436 9.26 -28.84 -0.12
CA PHE A 436 10.15 -29.98 0.10
C PHE A 436 9.55 -31.26 -0.45
N ALA A 437 10.37 -32.31 -0.56
CA ALA A 437 9.87 -33.63 -0.94
C ALA A 437 8.80 -34.09 0.06
N PRO A 438 7.62 -34.55 -0.39
CA PRO A 438 6.52 -34.93 0.48
C PRO A 438 6.97 -35.81 1.65
N ALA A 439 6.49 -35.47 2.85
CA ALA A 439 6.78 -36.18 4.08
C ALA A 439 5.49 -36.47 4.83
N THR A 440 5.33 -37.70 5.34
CA THR A 440 4.28 -38.06 6.25
C THR A 440 4.79 -37.79 7.66
N VAL A 441 4.15 -36.84 8.35
CA VAL A 441 4.61 -36.35 9.65
C VAL A 441 3.46 -36.39 10.67
N LYS A 442 3.77 -36.70 11.91
CA LYS A 442 2.87 -36.59 13.06
C LYS A 442 2.85 -35.16 13.64
N GLY A 443 3.95 -34.43 13.45
CA GLY A 443 4.10 -33.03 13.86
C GLY A 443 5.18 -32.31 13.07
N VAL A 444 5.24 -30.99 13.24
CA VAL A 444 6.30 -30.14 12.69
C VAL A 444 6.77 -29.18 13.78
N ARG A 445 8.09 -29.13 14.02
CA ARG A 445 8.73 -28.17 14.91
C ARG A 445 9.44 -27.09 14.13
N PHE A 446 9.38 -25.87 14.63
CA PHE A 446 10.00 -24.67 14.09
C PHE A 446 10.99 -24.15 15.13
N ASP A 447 12.28 -24.28 14.89
CA ASP A 447 13.34 -23.86 15.81
C ASP A 447 13.85 -22.47 15.37
N PHE A 448 13.55 -21.42 16.15
CA PHE A 448 13.94 -20.04 15.81
C PHE A 448 15.28 -19.71 16.44
N LEU A 449 16.26 -19.38 15.59
CA LEU A 449 17.66 -19.26 15.99
C LEU A 449 18.10 -17.80 16.14
N ALA A 450 17.58 -16.89 15.28
CA ALA A 450 17.93 -15.46 15.33
C ALA A 450 16.89 -14.61 14.61
N THR A 451 16.81 -13.34 15.01
CA THR A 451 16.08 -12.26 14.32
C THR A 451 17.05 -11.35 13.55
N ASN A 452 16.54 -10.35 12.83
CA ASN A 452 17.35 -9.31 12.19
C ASN A 452 17.75 -8.16 13.15
N GLY A 453 17.62 -8.36 14.47
CA GLY A 453 18.05 -7.40 15.48
C GLY A 453 17.07 -7.16 16.62
N ASP A 454 15.84 -7.67 16.55
CA ASP A 454 14.89 -7.61 17.67
C ASP A 454 15.21 -8.69 18.71
N LYS A 455 14.88 -8.40 19.97
CA LYS A 455 15.06 -9.35 21.09
C LYS A 455 13.96 -10.42 21.15
N MET A 456 12.90 -10.25 20.38
CA MET A 456 11.73 -11.12 20.37
C MET A 456 11.54 -11.76 19.01
N VAL A 457 11.07 -13.00 18.99
CA VAL A 457 10.55 -13.72 17.82
C VAL A 457 9.04 -13.46 17.74
N TYR A 458 8.55 -13.18 16.54
CA TYR A 458 7.12 -12.93 16.27
C TYR A 458 6.67 -13.79 15.10
N VAL A 459 5.70 -14.67 15.31
CA VAL A 459 5.07 -15.48 14.27
C VAL A 459 3.57 -15.21 14.24
N LYS A 460 3.04 -14.81 13.08
CA LYS A 460 1.63 -14.49 12.89
C LYS A 460 0.81 -15.67 12.41
N GLU A 461 1.30 -16.41 11.46
CA GLU A 461 0.57 -17.55 10.89
C GLU A 461 1.52 -18.66 10.46
N ILE A 462 1.06 -19.89 10.64
CA ILE A 462 1.70 -21.08 10.08
C ILE A 462 0.63 -21.83 9.28
N ARG A 463 0.97 -22.18 8.03
CA ARG A 463 0.16 -23.04 7.17
C ARG A 463 0.95 -24.29 6.77
N ALA A 464 0.28 -25.42 6.65
CA ALA A 464 0.85 -26.69 6.18
C ALA A 464 -0.02 -27.24 5.03
N GLU A 465 0.60 -27.54 3.92
CA GLU A 465 -0.08 -27.95 2.70
C GLU A 465 0.49 -29.30 2.17
N ALA A 466 -0.38 -30.10 1.55
CA ALA A 466 -0.04 -31.43 1.01
C ALA A 466 0.86 -31.34 -0.25
#